data_e0b3524bd366bb4c190c735c902b9ebb
#
_entry.id   e0b3524bd366bb4c190c735c902b9ebb
#
_cell.length_a   1.000
_cell.length_b   1.000
_cell.length_c   1.000
_cell.angle_alpha   90.00
_cell.angle_beta   90.00
_cell.angle_gamma   90.00
#
_symmetry.space_group_name_H-M   'P 1'
#
loop_
_entity.id
_entity.type
_entity.pdbx_description
1 polymer ?
#
loop_
_entity_poly.entity_id
_entity_poly.type
_entity_poly.pdbx_seq_one_letter_code
_entity_poly.pdbx_strand_id
1 'polypeptide(L)'
;MTGDRHQAQRAPSAWVARFAPLVPPGAQVLDLACGGGRHSLLFLERGCRVLAVDRELSGLAHLAHWPALERREIDLEEGAPFPPAGAAFDAVVVVNYLHRPLLPRLVAAVAPGGVLVYETFARGNEVFGRPRNPDFLLKPGELLEAVQGVLRVLAYEDLVEETPVAKAVQRICARRETS
;
A
#
# COMPACT_ATOMS: atom_id res chain seq x y z
N MET A 1 -14.60 -21.85 -14.70
CA MET A 1 -14.06 -21.46 -13.37
C MET A 1 -12.94 -20.41 -13.44
N THR A 2 -12.93 -19.56 -14.45
CA THR A 2 -11.93 -18.48 -14.65
C THR A 2 -12.40 -17.10 -14.19
N GLY A 3 -13.68 -16.94 -13.86
CA GLY A 3 -14.26 -15.64 -13.46
C GLY A 3 -13.90 -15.17 -12.04
N ASP A 4 -13.65 -16.11 -11.13
CA ASP A 4 -13.48 -15.79 -9.70
C ASP A 4 -12.09 -15.19 -9.37
N ARG A 5 -11.05 -15.60 -10.11
CA ARG A 5 -9.69 -15.05 -9.94
C ARG A 5 -9.56 -13.61 -10.45
N HIS A 6 -10.29 -13.25 -11.50
CA HIS A 6 -10.30 -11.88 -12.02
C HIS A 6 -11.13 -10.90 -11.16
N GLN A 7 -12.17 -11.39 -10.49
CA GLN A 7 -12.92 -10.57 -9.52
C GLN A 7 -12.14 -10.37 -8.22
N ALA A 8 -11.44 -11.39 -7.71
CA ALA A 8 -10.56 -11.27 -6.55
C ALA A 8 -9.38 -10.30 -6.78
N GLN A 9 -8.92 -10.16 -8.03
CA GLN A 9 -7.89 -9.19 -8.41
C GLN A 9 -8.43 -7.74 -8.53
N ARG A 10 -9.75 -7.55 -8.64
CA ARG A 10 -10.38 -6.22 -8.76
C ARG A 10 -10.81 -5.64 -7.42
N ALA A 11 -11.05 -6.45 -6.42
CA ALA A 11 -11.41 -5.98 -5.09
C ALA A 11 -10.18 -5.40 -4.36
N PRO A 12 -10.34 -4.28 -3.62
CA PRO A 12 -9.28 -3.80 -2.75
C PRO A 12 -8.97 -4.82 -1.66
N SER A 13 -7.76 -4.76 -1.09
CA SER A 13 -7.42 -5.51 0.12
C SER A 13 -8.44 -5.21 1.22
N ALA A 14 -8.88 -6.24 1.94
CA ALA A 14 -9.78 -6.07 3.08
C ALA A 14 -9.15 -5.18 4.17
N TRP A 15 -7.82 -5.23 4.32
CA TRP A 15 -7.09 -4.35 5.23
C TRP A 15 -7.18 -2.89 4.81
N VAL A 16 -6.93 -2.58 3.53
CA VAL A 16 -7.07 -1.22 3.01
C VAL A 16 -8.51 -0.74 3.10
N ALA A 17 -9.48 -1.56 2.72
CA ALA A 17 -10.91 -1.22 2.80
C ALA A 17 -11.34 -0.91 4.25
N ARG A 18 -10.83 -1.66 5.24
CA ARG A 18 -11.10 -1.44 6.67
C ARG A 18 -10.70 -0.05 7.13
N PHE A 19 -9.56 0.46 6.66
CA PHE A 19 -9.02 1.75 7.11
C PHE A 19 -9.27 2.91 6.15
N ALA A 20 -9.82 2.66 4.96
CA ALA A 20 -10.20 3.71 4.02
C ALA A 20 -11.13 4.78 4.62
N PRO A 21 -12.06 4.47 5.57
CA PRO A 21 -12.87 5.50 6.24
C PRO A 21 -12.08 6.54 7.05
N LEU A 22 -10.83 6.27 7.39
CA LEU A 22 -9.95 7.26 8.07
C LEU A 22 -9.47 8.36 7.12
N VAL A 23 -9.65 8.20 5.81
CA VAL A 23 -9.20 9.12 4.77
C VAL A 23 -10.42 9.91 4.26
N PRO A 24 -10.50 11.22 4.53
CA PRO A 24 -11.67 12.01 4.15
C PRO A 24 -11.70 12.28 2.63
N PRO A 25 -12.87 12.62 2.07
CA PRO A 25 -12.95 13.13 0.71
C PRO A 25 -12.06 14.36 0.51
N GLY A 26 -11.48 14.50 -0.69
CA GLY A 26 -10.53 15.56 -1.01
C GLY A 26 -9.09 15.30 -0.58
N ALA A 27 -8.85 14.29 0.26
CA ALA A 27 -7.52 13.89 0.70
C ALA A 27 -6.59 13.49 -0.46
N GLN A 28 -5.29 13.66 -0.25
CA GLN A 28 -4.26 13.21 -1.18
C GLN A 28 -3.75 11.81 -0.78
N VAL A 29 -3.92 10.86 -1.68
CA VAL A 29 -3.54 9.46 -1.47
C VAL A 29 -2.40 9.08 -2.40
N LEU A 30 -1.35 8.48 -1.85
CA LEU A 30 -0.32 7.79 -2.62
C LEU A 30 -0.64 6.29 -2.64
N ASP A 31 -0.88 5.74 -3.83
CA ASP A 31 -0.98 4.29 -4.07
C ASP A 31 0.33 3.82 -4.72
N LEU A 32 1.22 3.26 -3.91
CA LEU A 32 2.57 2.88 -4.31
C LEU A 32 2.62 1.43 -4.76
N ALA A 33 3.28 1.18 -5.91
CA ALA A 33 3.26 -0.11 -6.59
C ALA A 33 1.80 -0.56 -6.84
N CYS A 34 1.04 0.33 -7.46
CA CYS A 34 -0.43 0.28 -7.55
C CYS A 34 -0.96 -0.85 -8.44
N GLY A 35 -0.12 -1.42 -9.32
CA GLY A 35 -0.50 -2.49 -10.25
C GLY A 35 -1.74 -2.13 -11.07
N GLY A 36 -2.81 -2.91 -10.95
CA GLY A 36 -4.08 -2.68 -11.64
C GLY A 36 -4.96 -1.59 -11.03
N GLY A 37 -4.50 -0.83 -10.02
CA GLY A 37 -5.20 0.35 -9.48
C GLY A 37 -6.45 0.04 -8.65
N ARG A 38 -6.60 -1.16 -8.09
CA ARG A 38 -7.77 -1.52 -7.28
C ARG A 38 -7.93 -0.66 -6.02
N HIS A 39 -6.81 -0.22 -5.42
CA HIS A 39 -6.83 0.69 -4.28
C HIS A 39 -6.98 2.14 -4.74
N SER A 40 -6.36 2.51 -5.86
CA SER A 40 -6.60 3.80 -6.51
C SER A 40 -8.09 4.02 -6.77
N LEU A 41 -8.79 3.03 -7.35
CA LEU A 41 -10.24 3.12 -7.60
C LEU A 41 -11.03 3.32 -6.30
N LEU A 42 -10.72 2.55 -5.25
CA LEU A 42 -11.37 2.68 -3.94
C LEU A 42 -11.33 4.13 -3.43
N PHE A 43 -10.17 4.78 -3.50
CA PHE A 43 -10.01 6.15 -2.99
C PHE A 43 -10.59 7.20 -3.95
N LEU A 44 -10.53 6.98 -5.26
CA LEU A 44 -11.19 7.83 -6.25
C LEU A 44 -12.71 7.85 -6.05
N GLU A 45 -13.35 6.69 -5.87
CA GLU A 45 -14.78 6.56 -5.58
C GLU A 45 -15.18 7.23 -4.25
N ARG A 46 -14.23 7.38 -3.33
CA ARG A 46 -14.41 8.10 -2.07
C ARG A 46 -14.16 9.61 -2.19
N GLY A 47 -13.91 10.11 -3.39
CA GLY A 47 -13.68 11.53 -3.65
C GLY A 47 -12.27 12.03 -3.30
N CYS A 48 -11.28 11.13 -3.16
CA CYS A 48 -9.90 11.49 -2.93
C CYS A 48 -9.19 11.84 -4.25
N ARG A 49 -8.06 12.54 -4.14
CA ARG A 49 -7.07 12.69 -5.21
C ARG A 49 -6.00 11.61 -5.05
N VAL A 50 -5.73 10.88 -6.10
CA VAL A 50 -4.81 9.73 -6.04
C VAL A 50 -3.61 9.96 -6.94
N LEU A 51 -2.41 9.79 -6.38
CA LEU A 51 -1.18 9.59 -7.12
C LEU A 51 -0.89 8.08 -7.14
N ALA A 52 -1.08 7.46 -8.29
CA ALA A 52 -0.78 6.05 -8.53
C ALA A 52 0.60 5.92 -9.15
N VAL A 53 1.45 5.12 -8.53
CA VAL A 53 2.85 4.92 -8.95
C VAL A 53 3.12 3.44 -9.16
N ASP A 54 3.64 3.10 -10.33
CA ASP A 54 4.11 1.76 -10.68
C ASP A 54 5.19 1.87 -11.76
N ARG A 55 5.96 0.81 -11.96
CA ARG A 55 6.91 0.71 -13.06
C ARG A 55 6.23 0.46 -14.42
N GLU A 56 4.94 0.08 -14.40
CA GLU A 56 4.11 -0.15 -15.57
C GLU A 56 2.68 0.34 -15.32
N LEU A 57 2.18 1.22 -16.17
CA LEU A 57 0.88 1.87 -16.01
C LEU A 57 -0.24 1.28 -16.88
N SER A 58 0.03 0.25 -17.66
CA SER A 58 -0.98 -0.37 -18.55
C SER A 58 -2.21 -0.88 -17.80
N GLY A 59 -2.01 -1.36 -16.56
CA GLY A 59 -3.08 -1.80 -15.68
C GLY A 59 -4.06 -0.70 -15.25
N LEU A 60 -3.68 0.58 -15.38
CA LEU A 60 -4.49 1.74 -15.01
C LEU A 60 -5.32 2.31 -16.17
N ALA A 61 -5.29 1.72 -17.36
CA ALA A 61 -5.98 2.25 -18.53
C ALA A 61 -7.49 2.48 -18.30
N HIS A 62 -8.13 1.59 -17.57
CA HIS A 62 -9.56 1.67 -17.24
C HIS A 62 -9.91 2.82 -16.27
N LEU A 63 -8.92 3.39 -15.59
CA LEU A 63 -9.08 4.54 -14.67
C LEU A 63 -8.71 5.88 -15.33
N ALA A 64 -8.31 5.90 -16.60
CA ALA A 64 -7.83 7.09 -17.28
C ALA A 64 -8.84 8.24 -17.35
N HIS A 65 -10.14 7.94 -17.18
CA HIS A 65 -11.23 8.93 -17.19
C HIS A 65 -11.39 9.67 -15.85
N TRP A 66 -10.71 9.26 -14.78
CA TRP A 66 -10.79 9.93 -13.49
C TRP A 66 -9.90 11.19 -13.46
N PRO A 67 -10.45 12.41 -13.38
CA PRO A 67 -9.64 13.64 -13.37
C PRO A 67 -8.81 13.80 -12.09
N ALA A 68 -9.21 13.11 -11.00
CA ALA A 68 -8.52 13.12 -9.72
C ALA A 68 -7.38 12.10 -9.63
N LEU A 69 -7.11 11.36 -10.71
CA LEU A 69 -6.02 10.38 -10.80
C LEU A 69 -4.81 10.98 -11.51
N GLU A 70 -3.71 11.11 -10.79
CA GLU A 70 -2.37 11.32 -11.36
C GLU A 70 -1.67 9.95 -11.45
N ARG A 71 -1.00 9.68 -12.56
CA ARG A 71 -0.27 8.42 -12.80
C ARG A 71 1.19 8.73 -13.07
N ARG A 72 2.10 8.06 -12.39
CA ARG A 72 3.53 8.17 -12.63
C ARG A 72 4.17 6.81 -12.83
N GLU A 73 4.82 6.66 -13.98
CA GLU A 73 5.65 5.49 -14.26
C GLU A 73 7.03 5.71 -13.63
N ILE A 74 7.34 4.94 -12.59
CA ILE A 74 8.58 5.05 -11.83
C ILE A 74 9.02 3.64 -11.46
N ASP A 75 10.28 3.30 -11.79
CA ASP A 75 10.93 2.17 -11.17
C ASP A 75 11.39 2.58 -9.77
N LEU A 76 10.74 2.02 -8.76
CA LEU A 76 10.97 2.35 -7.36
C LEU A 76 12.29 1.78 -6.81
N GLU A 77 12.92 0.87 -7.53
CA GLU A 77 14.18 0.22 -7.16
C GLU A 77 15.37 0.85 -7.85
N GLU A 78 15.12 1.67 -8.89
CA GLU A 78 16.14 2.36 -9.67
C GLU A 78 15.84 3.88 -9.74
N GLY A 79 16.86 4.66 -10.01
CA GLY A 79 16.73 6.09 -10.26
C GLY A 79 16.64 6.97 -9.01
N ALA A 80 15.94 8.10 -9.14
CA ALA A 80 15.78 9.06 -8.05
C ALA A 80 14.89 8.52 -6.94
N PRO A 81 15.26 8.73 -5.67
CA PRO A 81 14.46 8.25 -4.55
C PRO A 81 13.04 8.83 -4.56
N PHE A 82 12.04 7.95 -4.41
CA PHE A 82 10.62 8.30 -4.33
C PHE A 82 10.01 7.76 -3.02
N PRO A 83 9.07 8.46 -2.36
CA PRO A 83 8.66 9.84 -2.61
C PRO A 83 9.81 10.84 -2.40
N PRO A 84 9.78 11.99 -3.10
CA PRO A 84 10.79 13.02 -2.87
C PRO A 84 10.72 13.56 -1.44
N ALA A 85 11.84 14.08 -0.94
CA ALA A 85 11.88 14.68 0.38
C ALA A 85 10.87 15.84 0.46
N GLY A 86 10.11 15.90 1.58
CA GLY A 86 9.07 16.90 1.80
C GLY A 86 7.72 16.59 1.14
N ALA A 87 7.59 15.49 0.39
CA ALA A 87 6.27 15.02 -0.05
C ALA A 87 5.41 14.64 1.16
N ALA A 88 4.13 15.00 1.12
CA ALA A 88 3.18 14.72 2.18
C ALA A 88 1.84 14.26 1.59
N PHE A 89 1.34 13.14 2.09
CA PHE A 89 0.08 12.52 1.68
C PHE A 89 -0.79 12.25 2.91
N ASP A 90 -2.09 12.46 2.77
CA ASP A 90 -3.06 12.13 3.82
C ASP A 90 -3.22 10.61 4.00
N ALA A 91 -2.92 9.84 2.95
CA ALA A 91 -2.76 8.40 3.05
C ALA A 91 -1.63 7.92 2.15
N VAL A 92 -0.81 7.00 2.68
CA VAL A 92 0.19 6.23 1.93
C VAL A 92 -0.26 4.77 1.97
N VAL A 93 -0.50 4.19 0.80
CA VAL A 93 -1.03 2.82 0.64
C VAL A 93 -0.02 1.97 -0.11
N VAL A 94 0.35 0.83 0.47
CA VAL A 94 1.27 -0.13 -0.14
C VAL A 94 0.74 -1.54 0.09
N VAL A 95 0.53 -2.29 -0.98
CA VAL A 95 0.05 -3.68 -0.89
C VAL A 95 0.84 -4.60 -1.82
N ASN A 96 1.27 -5.74 -1.28
CA ASN A 96 2.03 -6.76 -2.01
C ASN A 96 3.34 -6.26 -2.63
N TYR A 97 3.99 -5.32 -1.97
CA TYR A 97 5.27 -4.77 -2.41
C TYR A 97 6.19 -4.53 -1.21
N LEU A 98 7.46 -4.85 -1.35
CA LEU A 98 8.50 -4.60 -0.35
C LEU A 98 9.81 -4.21 -1.03
N HIS A 99 10.22 -2.98 -0.80
CA HIS A 99 11.57 -2.50 -1.07
C HIS A 99 12.05 -1.72 0.14
N ARG A 100 12.90 -2.34 0.96
CA ARG A 100 13.30 -1.83 2.28
C ARG A 100 13.86 -0.41 2.27
N PRO A 101 14.68 0.00 1.28
CA PRO A 101 15.18 1.38 1.21
C PRO A 101 14.09 2.46 1.16
N LEU A 102 12.85 2.10 0.75
CA LEU A 102 11.74 3.05 0.70
C LEU A 102 11.02 3.22 2.04
N LEU A 103 11.09 2.25 2.97
CA LEU A 103 10.32 2.29 4.21
C LEU A 103 10.45 3.61 4.97
N PRO A 104 11.65 4.16 5.22
CA PRO A 104 11.77 5.44 5.92
C PRO A 104 11.14 6.61 5.15
N ARG A 105 11.18 6.58 3.81
CA ARG A 105 10.60 7.63 2.97
C ARG A 105 9.08 7.58 2.96
N LEU A 106 8.51 6.39 2.92
CA LEU A 106 7.05 6.19 2.99
C LEU A 106 6.50 6.67 4.32
N VAL A 107 7.19 6.32 5.41
CA VAL A 107 6.84 6.80 6.76
C VAL A 107 6.95 8.33 6.83
N ALA A 108 8.02 8.94 6.29
CA ALA A 108 8.20 10.38 6.29
C ALA A 108 7.16 11.12 5.43
N ALA A 109 6.66 10.50 4.37
CA ALA A 109 5.67 11.07 3.45
C ALA A 109 4.23 11.06 3.98
N VAL A 110 3.96 10.47 5.13
CA VAL A 110 2.64 10.58 5.77
C VAL A 110 2.47 11.99 6.34
N ALA A 111 1.45 12.72 5.90
CA ALA A 111 1.15 14.07 6.38
C ALA A 111 0.71 14.06 7.87
N PRO A 112 0.83 15.17 8.61
CA PRO A 112 0.21 15.30 9.94
C PRO A 112 -1.29 14.96 9.88
N GLY A 113 -1.76 14.07 10.76
CA GLY A 113 -3.12 13.52 10.75
C GLY A 113 -3.35 12.40 9.73
N GLY A 114 -2.44 12.20 8.79
CA GLY A 114 -2.52 11.18 7.76
C GLY A 114 -2.19 9.77 8.26
N VAL A 115 -2.39 8.78 7.39
CA VAL A 115 -2.20 7.36 7.72
C VAL A 115 -1.30 6.64 6.73
N LEU A 116 -0.51 5.70 7.23
CA LEU A 116 0.13 4.65 6.45
C LEU A 116 -0.73 3.38 6.55
N VAL A 117 -1.11 2.81 5.41
CA VAL A 117 -1.77 1.50 5.33
C VAL A 117 -0.88 0.59 4.50
N TYR A 118 -0.24 -0.35 5.14
CA TYR A 118 0.73 -1.25 4.52
C TYR A 118 0.35 -2.70 4.78
N GLU A 119 0.35 -3.52 3.73
CA GLU A 119 0.15 -4.97 3.81
C GLU A 119 1.05 -5.66 2.79
N THR A 120 1.88 -6.60 3.22
CA THR A 120 2.62 -7.46 2.29
C THR A 120 2.99 -8.80 2.93
N PHE A 121 3.61 -9.66 2.13
CA PHE A 121 3.98 -10.99 2.55
C PHE A 121 5.07 -10.98 3.63
N ALA A 122 4.97 -11.91 4.56
CA ALA A 122 5.90 -12.09 5.67
C ALA A 122 6.62 -13.45 5.57
N ARG A 123 7.69 -13.61 6.34
CA ARG A 123 8.39 -14.89 6.48
C ARG A 123 7.41 -15.98 6.90
N GLY A 124 7.55 -17.15 6.33
CA GLY A 124 6.58 -18.22 6.39
C GLY A 124 5.71 -18.34 5.14
N ASN A 125 5.62 -17.29 4.31
CA ASN A 125 4.85 -17.33 3.06
C ASN A 125 5.44 -18.32 2.04
N GLU A 126 6.73 -18.59 2.09
CA GLU A 126 7.44 -19.50 1.18
C GLU A 126 6.87 -20.92 1.17
N VAL A 127 6.18 -21.35 2.23
CA VAL A 127 5.51 -22.65 2.29
C VAL A 127 4.18 -22.68 1.56
N PHE A 128 3.55 -21.50 1.38
CA PHE A 128 2.24 -21.38 0.73
C PHE A 128 2.35 -21.03 -0.76
N GLY A 129 3.40 -20.32 -1.16
CA GLY A 129 3.53 -19.89 -2.55
C GLY A 129 4.59 -18.82 -2.80
N ARG A 130 4.32 -17.97 -3.76
CA ARG A 130 5.20 -16.82 -4.08
C ARG A 130 4.68 -15.55 -3.38
N PRO A 131 5.57 -14.62 -3.02
CA PRO A 131 7.03 -14.68 -3.13
C PRO A 131 7.66 -15.66 -2.17
N ARG A 132 8.80 -16.25 -2.56
CA ARG A 132 9.61 -17.15 -1.74
C ARG A 132 10.96 -16.56 -1.37
N ASN A 133 11.43 -15.55 -2.15
CA ASN A 133 12.69 -14.87 -1.85
C ASN A 133 12.55 -14.10 -0.53
N PRO A 134 13.42 -14.35 0.46
CA PRO A 134 13.42 -13.64 1.75
C PRO A 134 13.49 -12.12 1.64
N ASP A 135 14.07 -11.59 0.56
CA ASP A 135 14.17 -10.14 0.34
C ASP A 135 12.79 -9.49 0.14
N PHE A 136 11.80 -10.26 -0.30
CA PHE A 136 10.42 -9.82 -0.48
C PHE A 136 9.48 -10.24 0.67
N LEU A 137 10.05 -10.77 1.76
CA LEU A 137 9.29 -11.22 2.92
C LEU A 137 9.68 -10.40 4.15
N LEU A 138 8.69 -9.78 4.78
CA LEU A 138 8.90 -9.05 6.03
C LEU A 138 9.38 -9.98 7.15
N LYS A 139 10.34 -9.52 7.91
CA LYS A 139 10.76 -10.17 9.16
C LYS A 139 9.69 -9.93 10.24
N PRO A 140 9.57 -10.80 11.25
CA PRO A 140 8.66 -10.56 12.36
C PRO A 140 8.86 -9.16 12.96
N GLY A 141 7.77 -8.39 13.10
CA GLY A 141 7.79 -7.04 13.67
C GLY A 141 8.36 -5.94 12.77
N GLU A 142 8.79 -6.21 11.55
CA GLU A 142 9.50 -5.23 10.70
C GLU A 142 8.68 -3.98 10.40
N LEU A 143 7.36 -4.09 10.21
CA LEU A 143 6.51 -2.90 10.02
C LEU A 143 6.35 -2.08 11.32
N LEU A 144 6.38 -2.72 12.49
CA LEU A 144 6.38 -2.00 13.77
C LEU A 144 7.66 -1.20 13.94
N GLU A 145 8.81 -1.81 13.63
CA GLU A 145 10.11 -1.13 13.66
C GLU A 145 10.14 0.06 12.70
N ALA A 146 9.60 -0.12 11.48
CA ALA A 146 9.60 0.92 10.45
C ALA A 146 8.87 2.21 10.87
N VAL A 147 7.81 2.11 11.69
CA VAL A 147 7.00 3.27 12.12
C VAL A 147 7.37 3.78 13.50
N GLN A 148 8.24 3.08 14.23
CA GLN A 148 8.60 3.38 15.63
C GLN A 148 9.07 4.83 15.80
N GLY A 149 8.50 5.53 16.78
CA GLY A 149 8.86 6.91 17.12
C GLY A 149 8.39 7.97 16.12
N VAL A 150 7.74 7.57 15.01
CA VAL A 150 7.29 8.48 13.95
C VAL A 150 5.78 8.46 13.78
N LEU A 151 5.18 7.27 13.73
CA LEU A 151 3.74 7.08 13.56
C LEU A 151 3.18 6.29 14.75
N ARG A 152 1.97 6.65 15.16
CA ARG A 152 1.20 5.89 16.15
C ARG A 152 0.52 4.70 15.46
N VAL A 153 0.78 3.51 15.95
CA VAL A 153 0.12 2.28 15.47
C VAL A 153 -1.35 2.27 15.90
N LEU A 154 -2.25 2.17 14.93
CA LEU A 154 -3.69 2.01 15.14
C LEU A 154 -4.10 0.54 15.13
N ALA A 155 -3.48 -0.25 14.23
CA ALA A 155 -3.69 -1.69 14.13
C ALA A 155 -2.46 -2.35 13.51
N TYR A 156 -2.17 -3.57 13.92
CA TYR A 156 -1.08 -4.38 13.40
C TYR A 156 -1.47 -5.86 13.47
N GLU A 157 -1.11 -6.60 12.45
CA GLU A 157 -1.28 -8.05 12.39
C GLU A 157 -0.04 -8.68 11.74
N ASP A 158 0.40 -9.80 12.30
CA ASP A 158 1.44 -10.68 11.76
C ASP A 158 0.91 -12.10 11.89
N LEU A 159 0.40 -12.67 10.81
CA LEU A 159 -0.38 -13.91 10.86
C LEU A 159 -0.37 -14.67 9.54
N VAL A 160 -0.82 -15.92 9.62
CA VAL A 160 -1.20 -16.70 8.45
C VAL A 160 -2.70 -16.50 8.20
N GLU A 161 -3.03 -16.02 7.02
CA GLU A 161 -4.40 -15.92 6.50
C GLU A 161 -4.69 -17.17 5.69
N GLU A 162 -5.71 -17.94 6.06
CA GLU A 162 -5.98 -19.25 5.45
C GLU A 162 -6.85 -19.16 4.20
N THR A 163 -7.69 -18.12 4.10
CA THR A 163 -8.66 -17.95 3.02
C THR A 163 -8.57 -16.57 2.36
N PRO A 164 -8.90 -16.43 1.07
CA PRO A 164 -9.26 -17.47 0.09
C PRO A 164 -8.06 -18.32 -0.38
N VAL A 165 -6.85 -17.86 -0.14
CA VAL A 165 -5.58 -18.56 -0.45
C VAL A 165 -4.65 -18.36 0.74
N ALA A 166 -4.12 -19.47 1.28
CA ALA A 166 -3.22 -19.42 2.41
C ALA A 166 -1.98 -18.58 2.10
N LYS A 167 -1.64 -17.66 3.00
CA LYS A 167 -0.47 -16.78 2.90
C LYS A 167 -0.06 -16.27 4.28
N ALA A 168 1.24 -16.08 4.50
CA ALA A 168 1.75 -15.35 5.65
C ALA A 168 1.88 -13.87 5.29
N VAL A 169 1.30 -13.01 6.11
CA VAL A 169 1.25 -11.56 5.89
C VAL A 169 1.57 -10.80 7.16
N GLN A 170 2.15 -9.63 6.97
CA GLN A 170 2.26 -8.62 8.00
C GLN A 170 1.59 -7.34 7.49
N ARG A 171 0.80 -6.70 8.34
CA ARG A 171 0.05 -5.51 7.96
C ARG A 171 -0.10 -4.52 9.10
N ILE A 172 -0.07 -3.24 8.74
CA ILE A 172 -0.13 -2.14 9.69
C ILE A 172 -1.01 -1.01 9.17
N CYS A 173 -1.75 -0.38 10.08
CA CYS A 173 -2.30 0.95 9.92
C CYS A 173 -1.70 1.83 11.01
N ALA A 174 -1.01 2.90 10.63
CA ALA A 174 -0.38 3.81 11.57
C ALA A 174 -0.61 5.27 11.15
N ARG A 175 -0.76 6.17 12.12
CA ARG A 175 -1.11 7.58 11.93
C ARG A 175 0.02 8.49 12.35
N ARG A 176 0.28 9.54 11.56
CA ARG A 176 1.07 10.68 12.05
C ARG A 176 0.17 11.58 12.90
N GLU A 177 0.53 11.79 14.15
CA GLU A 177 -0.23 12.68 15.00
C GLU A 177 -0.08 14.14 14.51
N THR A 178 -1.12 14.92 14.75
CA THR A 178 -1.07 16.39 14.60
C THR A 178 -0.39 16.96 15.82
N SER A 179 0.64 17.78 15.60
CA SER A 179 1.32 18.53 16.67
C SER A 179 0.38 19.52 17.29
#